data_be10678690c006ff9a2663a851efd955
#
_entry.id   be10678690c006ff9a2663a851efd955
#
_cell.length_a   1.000
_cell.length_b   1.000
_cell.length_c   1.000
_cell.angle_alpha   90.00
_cell.angle_beta   90.00
_cell.angle_gamma   90.00
#
_symmetry.space_group_name_H-M   'P 1'
#
loop_
_entity.id
_entity.type
_entity.pdbx_description
1 polymer ?
#
loop_
_entity_poly.entity_id
_entity_poly.type
_entity_poly.pdbx_seq_one_letter_code
_entity_poly.pdbx_strand_id
1 'polypeptide(L)'
;LIYAVQDSLNDVRALFNNTKDLHGAIEKFMSENATLKKEIEKFQAQMVERTKEKLLANAREINGVKVVTSVLPIEAAQAKDLVFKIREAIPEKLVCAIGSTAHNKPLLTVIFSDDMVNNHNLNAGNIIREAAKLMQGGGGGKPHYAQAGGKNLDGISAAVDKVVELANL
;
A
#
# COMPACT_ATOMS: atom_id res chain seq x y z
N LEU A 1 43.38 -20.39 -6.02
CA LEU A 1 42.02 -20.60 -6.52
C LEU A 1 41.24 -21.62 -5.67
N ILE A 2 41.85 -22.77 -5.36
CA ILE A 2 41.22 -23.84 -4.55
C ILE A 2 40.95 -23.37 -3.11
N TYR A 3 41.87 -22.65 -2.49
CA TYR A 3 41.69 -22.10 -1.13
C TYR A 3 40.56 -21.09 -1.07
N ALA A 4 40.39 -20.22 -2.05
CA ALA A 4 39.27 -19.26 -2.10
C ALA A 4 37.89 -19.93 -2.18
N VAL A 5 37.79 -21.05 -2.92
CA VAL A 5 36.54 -21.83 -2.99
C VAL A 5 36.27 -22.53 -1.67
N GLN A 6 37.31 -23.09 -1.03
CA GLN A 6 37.15 -23.75 0.26
C GLN A 6 36.75 -22.78 1.36
N ASP A 7 37.33 -21.58 1.38
CA ASP A 7 36.97 -20.52 2.33
C ASP A 7 35.54 -20.09 2.12
N SER A 8 35.13 -19.85 0.89
CA SER A 8 33.70 -19.50 0.59
C SER A 8 32.73 -20.60 1.02
N LEU A 9 33.09 -21.87 0.85
CA LEU A 9 32.27 -22.99 1.28
C LEU A 9 32.17 -23.06 2.82
N ASN A 10 33.27 -22.81 3.51
CA ASN A 10 33.28 -22.76 4.99
C ASN A 10 32.46 -21.60 5.51
N ASP A 11 32.53 -20.43 4.89
CA ASP A 11 31.73 -19.27 5.21
C ASP A 11 30.22 -19.57 5.07
N VAL A 12 29.82 -20.20 3.97
CA VAL A 12 28.42 -20.61 3.78
C VAL A 12 27.99 -21.64 4.80
N ARG A 13 28.83 -22.63 5.12
CA ARG A 13 28.54 -23.63 6.16
C ARG A 13 28.35 -22.99 7.54
N ALA A 14 29.14 -21.98 7.86
CA ALA A 14 29.03 -21.26 9.12
C ALA A 14 27.65 -20.60 9.29
N LEU A 15 27.02 -20.11 8.21
CA LEU A 15 25.66 -19.57 8.23
C LEU A 15 24.59 -20.62 8.60
N PHE A 16 24.88 -21.90 8.38
CA PHE A 16 24.01 -23.04 8.68
C PHE A 16 24.56 -23.92 9.84
N ASN A 17 25.15 -23.31 10.85
CA ASN A 17 25.67 -23.98 12.03
C ASN A 17 26.71 -25.07 11.72
N ASN A 18 27.51 -24.87 10.71
CA ASN A 18 28.56 -25.81 10.27
C ASN A 18 28.03 -27.22 9.94
N THR A 19 26.84 -27.30 9.39
CA THR A 19 26.22 -28.57 9.00
C THR A 19 27.06 -29.35 8.00
N LYS A 20 27.03 -30.67 8.11
CA LYS A 20 27.65 -31.57 7.11
C LYS A 20 26.81 -31.68 5.83
N ASP A 21 25.49 -31.59 5.97
CA ASP A 21 24.51 -31.56 4.88
C ASP A 21 24.08 -30.12 4.56
N LEU A 22 24.94 -29.40 3.87
CA LEU A 22 24.67 -28.01 3.50
C LEU A 22 23.51 -27.90 2.50
N HIS A 23 23.42 -28.84 1.55
CA HIS A 23 22.36 -28.86 0.55
C HIS A 23 20.98 -28.99 1.21
N GLY A 24 20.80 -29.99 2.08
CA GLY A 24 19.54 -30.17 2.82
C GLY A 24 19.21 -29.01 3.73
N ALA A 25 20.21 -28.37 4.36
CA ALA A 25 19.99 -27.18 5.19
C ALA A 25 19.50 -25.99 4.38
N ILE A 26 20.04 -25.78 3.19
CA ILE A 26 19.60 -24.71 2.28
C ILE A 26 18.19 -25.00 1.75
N GLU A 27 17.90 -26.23 1.33
CA GLU A 27 16.55 -26.60 0.88
C GLU A 27 15.50 -26.39 1.97
N LYS A 28 15.81 -26.78 3.20
CA LYS A 28 14.94 -26.56 4.35
C LYS A 28 14.70 -25.07 4.59
N PHE A 29 15.77 -24.27 4.59
CA PHE A 29 15.67 -22.82 4.75
C PHE A 29 14.81 -22.17 3.65
N MET A 30 15.00 -22.57 2.40
CA MET A 30 14.20 -22.06 1.27
C MET A 30 12.73 -22.44 1.42
N SER A 31 12.43 -23.67 1.83
CA SER A 31 11.07 -24.15 2.07
C SER A 31 10.39 -23.41 3.23
N GLU A 32 11.09 -23.25 4.35
CA GLU A 32 10.60 -22.49 5.50
C GLU A 32 10.34 -21.02 5.13
N ASN A 33 11.27 -20.42 4.38
CA ASN A 33 11.11 -19.04 3.91
C ASN A 33 9.89 -18.88 3.00
N ALA A 34 9.68 -19.82 2.09
CA ALA A 34 8.49 -19.83 1.22
C ALA A 34 7.19 -19.96 2.01
N THR A 35 7.18 -20.82 3.02
CA THR A 35 6.03 -20.98 3.93
C THR A 35 5.75 -19.71 4.71
N LEU A 36 6.78 -19.10 5.32
CA LEU A 36 6.64 -17.85 6.07
C LEU A 36 6.13 -16.71 5.19
N LYS A 37 6.59 -16.61 3.95
CA LYS A 37 6.08 -15.61 2.99
C LYS A 37 4.59 -15.78 2.73
N LYS A 38 4.13 -17.01 2.53
CA LYS A 38 2.69 -17.30 2.33
C LYS A 38 1.86 -16.97 3.57
N GLU A 39 2.39 -17.25 4.77
CA GLU A 39 1.70 -16.89 6.02
C GLU A 39 1.59 -15.37 6.19
N ILE A 40 2.67 -14.64 5.89
CA ILE A 40 2.66 -13.17 5.91
C ILE A 40 1.62 -12.62 4.93
N GLU A 41 1.59 -13.11 3.70
CA GLU A 41 0.59 -12.70 2.70
C GLU A 41 -0.85 -12.96 3.18
N LYS A 42 -1.08 -14.10 3.81
CA LYS A 42 -2.39 -14.45 4.39
C LYS A 42 -2.79 -13.48 5.49
N PHE A 43 -1.89 -13.17 6.43
CA PHE A 43 -2.16 -12.23 7.51
C PHE A 43 -2.37 -10.81 6.98
N GLN A 44 -1.61 -10.39 5.97
CA GLN A 44 -1.77 -9.10 5.32
C GLN A 44 -3.15 -8.98 4.64
N ALA A 45 -3.59 -10.03 3.94
CA ALA A 45 -4.92 -10.07 3.33
C ALA A 45 -6.05 -9.99 4.37
N GLN A 46 -5.91 -10.70 5.49
CA GLN A 46 -6.88 -10.62 6.59
C GLN A 46 -6.92 -9.23 7.23
N MET A 47 -5.76 -8.59 7.38
CA MET A 47 -5.67 -7.23 7.90
C MET A 47 -6.35 -6.22 6.98
N VAL A 48 -6.13 -6.33 5.68
CA VAL A 48 -6.80 -5.49 4.67
C VAL A 48 -8.32 -5.65 4.75
N GLU A 49 -8.81 -6.88 4.86
CA GLU A 49 -10.26 -7.15 4.96
C GLU A 49 -10.88 -6.51 6.20
N ARG A 50 -10.27 -6.70 7.37
CA ARG A 50 -10.73 -6.10 8.63
C ARG A 50 -10.68 -4.56 8.58
N THR A 51 -9.64 -4.02 7.97
CA THR A 51 -9.48 -2.57 7.79
C THR A 51 -10.55 -2.02 6.88
N LYS A 52 -10.84 -2.69 5.77
CA LYS A 52 -11.95 -2.36 4.87
C LYS A 52 -13.29 -2.28 5.63
N GLU A 53 -13.62 -3.30 6.40
CA GLU A 53 -14.87 -3.33 7.18
C GLU A 53 -14.99 -2.13 8.13
N LYS A 54 -13.90 -1.80 8.84
CA LYS A 54 -13.87 -0.65 9.74
C LYS A 54 -14.04 0.67 8.98
N LEU A 55 -13.38 0.83 7.85
CA LEU A 55 -13.46 2.04 7.05
C LEU A 55 -14.84 2.22 6.42
N LEU A 56 -15.46 1.14 5.96
CA LEU A 56 -16.84 1.18 5.45
C LEU A 56 -17.85 1.58 6.54
N ALA A 57 -17.69 1.06 7.75
CA ALA A 57 -18.54 1.41 8.88
C ALA A 57 -18.41 2.87 9.31
N ASN A 58 -17.25 3.50 9.09
CA ASN A 58 -16.95 4.89 9.44
C ASN A 58 -16.96 5.84 8.23
N ALA A 59 -17.44 5.40 7.09
CA ALA A 59 -17.51 6.24 5.89
C ALA A 59 -18.40 7.45 6.15
N ARG A 60 -17.90 8.63 5.77
CA ARG A 60 -18.67 9.87 5.80
C ARG A 60 -19.51 10.00 4.54
N GLU A 61 -20.54 10.82 4.59
CA GLU A 61 -21.31 11.19 3.41
C GLU A 61 -21.33 12.71 3.25
N ILE A 62 -20.94 13.18 2.08
CA ILE A 62 -20.94 14.59 1.73
C ILE A 62 -21.74 14.74 0.43
N ASN A 63 -22.87 15.42 0.47
CA ASN A 63 -23.76 15.63 -0.68
C ASN A 63 -24.08 14.34 -1.47
N GLY A 64 -24.34 13.26 -0.75
CA GLY A 64 -24.67 11.95 -1.33
C GLY A 64 -23.46 11.12 -1.79
N VAL A 65 -22.24 11.65 -1.63
CA VAL A 65 -21.00 10.94 -1.97
C VAL A 65 -20.37 10.32 -0.71
N LYS A 66 -20.05 9.03 -0.77
CA LYS A 66 -19.32 8.36 0.30
C LYS A 66 -17.85 8.76 0.26
N VAL A 67 -17.34 9.25 1.37
CA VAL A 67 -15.97 9.69 1.54
C VAL A 67 -15.29 8.77 2.55
N VAL A 68 -14.31 8.02 2.09
CA VAL A 68 -13.51 7.09 2.90
C VAL A 68 -12.07 7.59 2.95
N THR A 69 -11.62 8.00 4.11
CA THR A 69 -10.27 8.50 4.34
C THR A 69 -9.66 7.89 5.58
N SER A 70 -8.37 7.60 5.53
CA SER A 70 -7.61 7.16 6.70
C SER A 70 -6.12 7.32 6.48
N VAL A 71 -5.35 7.27 7.56
CA VAL A 71 -3.89 7.15 7.55
C VAL A 71 -3.53 5.88 8.30
N LEU A 72 -2.81 4.98 7.63
CA LEU A 72 -2.58 3.61 8.09
C LEU A 72 -1.11 3.20 7.92
N PRO A 73 -0.56 2.38 8.82
CA PRO A 73 0.80 1.85 8.72
C PRO A 73 0.88 0.64 7.77
N ILE A 74 0.43 0.80 6.54
CA ILE A 74 0.38 -0.26 5.52
C ILE A 74 1.30 0.05 4.34
N GLU A 75 1.71 -0.98 3.64
CA GLU A 75 2.56 -0.86 2.44
C GLU A 75 1.75 -0.51 1.18
N ALA A 76 2.45 -0.12 0.12
CA ALA A 76 1.84 0.29 -1.15
C ALA A 76 0.90 -0.77 -1.74
N ALA A 77 1.30 -2.04 -1.72
CA ALA A 77 0.49 -3.15 -2.22
C ALA A 77 -0.78 -3.36 -1.42
N GLN A 78 -0.71 -3.23 -0.09
CA GLN A 78 -1.87 -3.33 0.80
C GLN A 78 -2.82 -2.13 0.61
N ALA A 79 -2.28 -0.92 0.46
CA ALA A 79 -3.06 0.29 0.20
C ALA A 79 -3.82 0.17 -1.12
N LYS A 80 -3.17 -0.33 -2.17
CA LYS A 80 -3.81 -0.59 -3.46
C LYS A 80 -4.95 -1.60 -3.33
N ASP A 81 -4.69 -2.75 -2.72
CA ASP A 81 -5.71 -3.79 -2.51
C ASP A 81 -6.91 -3.26 -1.71
N LEU A 82 -6.63 -2.51 -0.64
CA LEU A 82 -7.65 -1.90 0.22
C LEU A 82 -8.58 -0.96 -0.56
N VAL A 83 -8.04 -0.03 -1.33
CA VAL A 83 -8.87 0.96 -2.05
C VAL A 83 -9.69 0.31 -3.17
N PHE A 84 -9.16 -0.71 -3.84
CA PHE A 84 -9.93 -1.47 -4.84
C PHE A 84 -11.07 -2.26 -4.19
N LYS A 85 -10.84 -2.88 -3.05
CA LYS A 85 -11.91 -3.58 -2.29
C LYS A 85 -12.97 -2.63 -1.76
N ILE A 86 -12.59 -1.43 -1.32
CA ILE A 86 -13.54 -0.39 -0.93
C ILE A 86 -14.40 0.03 -2.13
N ARG A 87 -13.79 0.22 -3.30
CA ARG A 87 -14.52 0.54 -4.52
C ARG A 87 -15.48 -0.57 -4.95
N GLU A 88 -15.11 -1.83 -4.80
CA GLU A 88 -16.01 -2.95 -5.05
C GLU A 88 -17.24 -2.94 -4.12
N ALA A 89 -17.03 -2.58 -2.86
CA ALA A 89 -18.11 -2.46 -1.88
C ALA A 89 -18.99 -1.21 -2.09
N ILE A 90 -18.41 -0.11 -2.60
CA ILE A 90 -19.09 1.13 -2.91
C ILE A 90 -18.82 1.48 -4.38
N PRO A 91 -19.57 0.89 -5.32
CA PRO A 91 -19.25 1.01 -6.75
C PRO A 91 -19.63 2.36 -7.36
N GLU A 92 -20.46 3.15 -6.67
CA GLU A 92 -20.93 4.46 -7.12
C GLU A 92 -20.78 5.51 -6.01
N LYS A 93 -20.59 6.77 -6.41
CA LYS A 93 -20.48 7.92 -5.52
C LYS A 93 -19.44 7.71 -4.40
N LEU A 94 -18.25 7.26 -4.79
CA LEU A 94 -17.11 7.02 -3.90
C LEU A 94 -15.95 7.96 -4.18
N VAL A 95 -15.47 8.58 -3.12
CA VAL A 95 -14.15 9.24 -3.04
C VAL A 95 -13.38 8.58 -1.90
N CYS A 96 -12.25 7.97 -2.21
CA CYS A 96 -11.42 7.29 -1.24
C CYS A 96 -9.97 7.77 -1.32
N ALA A 97 -9.41 8.15 -0.18
CA ALA A 97 -8.02 8.57 -0.06
C ALA A 97 -7.40 7.93 1.18
N ILE A 98 -6.37 7.13 0.98
CA ILE A 98 -5.63 6.45 2.03
C ILE A 98 -4.18 6.93 2.06
N GLY A 99 -3.77 7.46 3.21
CA GLY A 99 -2.38 7.75 3.52
C GLY A 99 -1.71 6.54 4.14
N SER A 100 -0.51 6.23 3.71
CA SER A 100 0.30 5.12 4.24
C SER A 100 1.59 5.64 4.84
N THR A 101 1.98 5.08 5.99
CA THR A 101 3.16 5.52 6.76
C THR A 101 4.21 4.43 6.92
N ALA A 102 4.09 3.31 6.24
CA ALA A 102 5.05 2.21 6.32
C ALA A 102 6.46 2.69 5.95
N HIS A 103 7.45 2.17 6.67
CA HIS A 103 8.88 2.49 6.47
C HIS A 103 9.23 3.99 6.59
N ASN A 104 8.47 4.75 7.38
CA ASN A 104 8.61 6.20 7.54
C ASN A 104 8.58 6.99 6.22
N LYS A 105 7.93 6.45 5.20
CA LYS A 105 7.75 7.08 3.90
C LYS A 105 6.27 7.31 3.64
N PRO A 106 5.83 8.56 3.42
CA PRO A 106 4.44 8.82 3.11
C PRO A 106 4.10 8.33 1.70
N LEU A 107 2.98 7.64 1.59
CA LEU A 107 2.37 7.25 0.34
C LEU A 107 0.90 7.63 0.37
N LEU A 108 0.43 8.30 -0.66
CA LEU A 108 -0.98 8.64 -0.85
C LEU A 108 -1.56 7.76 -1.94
N THR A 109 -2.69 7.12 -1.65
CA THR A 109 -3.43 6.28 -2.60
C THR A 109 -4.85 6.80 -2.73
N VAL A 110 -5.27 7.08 -3.95
CA VAL A 110 -6.58 7.66 -4.25
C VAL A 110 -7.33 6.79 -5.25
N ILE A 111 -8.60 6.54 -4.97
CA ILE A 111 -9.51 5.89 -5.92
C ILE A 111 -10.86 6.59 -5.92
N PHE A 112 -11.46 6.69 -7.10
CA PHE A 112 -12.81 7.18 -7.32
C PHE A 112 -13.65 6.11 -8.01
N SER A 113 -14.95 6.11 -7.75
CA SER A 113 -15.90 5.35 -8.59
C SER A 113 -15.98 5.95 -9.98
N ASP A 114 -16.37 5.14 -10.97
CA ASP A 114 -16.37 5.56 -12.38
C ASP A 114 -17.32 6.73 -12.66
N ASP A 115 -18.47 6.79 -11.98
CA ASP A 115 -19.41 7.89 -12.08
C ASP A 115 -18.83 9.23 -11.60
N MET A 116 -18.00 9.22 -10.56
CA MET A 116 -17.30 10.41 -10.09
C MET A 116 -16.30 10.94 -11.11
N VAL A 117 -15.66 10.06 -11.86
CA VAL A 117 -14.75 10.44 -12.95
C VAL A 117 -15.54 10.95 -14.16
N ASN A 118 -16.57 10.23 -14.58
CA ASN A 118 -17.29 10.51 -15.81
C ASN A 118 -18.28 11.67 -15.69
N ASN A 119 -19.00 11.78 -14.56
CA ASN A 119 -20.08 12.75 -14.38
C ASN A 119 -19.63 13.99 -13.58
N HIS A 120 -18.65 13.86 -12.69
CA HIS A 120 -18.14 14.96 -11.88
C HIS A 120 -16.76 15.46 -12.32
N ASN A 121 -16.22 14.95 -13.43
CA ASN A 121 -14.91 15.33 -14.00
C ASN A 121 -13.74 15.18 -13.02
N LEU A 122 -13.82 14.27 -12.05
CA LEU A 122 -12.72 13.99 -11.14
C LEU A 122 -11.61 13.23 -11.86
N ASN A 123 -10.38 13.59 -11.55
CA ASN A 123 -9.19 12.91 -12.08
C ASN A 123 -8.20 12.67 -10.95
N ALA A 124 -8.09 11.41 -10.54
CA ALA A 124 -7.22 11.02 -9.43
C ALA A 124 -5.75 11.37 -9.70
N GLY A 125 -5.27 11.22 -10.93
CA GLY A 125 -3.91 11.57 -11.30
C GLY A 125 -3.60 13.06 -11.14
N ASN A 126 -4.54 13.93 -11.47
CA ASN A 126 -4.39 15.38 -11.31
C ASN A 126 -4.50 15.79 -9.84
N ILE A 127 -5.51 15.30 -9.15
CA ILE A 127 -5.75 15.61 -7.72
C ILE A 127 -4.56 15.17 -6.88
N ILE A 128 -4.03 13.97 -7.12
CA ILE A 128 -2.93 13.45 -6.31
C ILE A 128 -1.64 14.24 -6.49
N ARG A 129 -1.39 14.81 -7.68
CA ARG A 129 -0.22 15.67 -7.92
C ARG A 129 -0.25 16.91 -7.05
N GLU A 130 -1.41 17.53 -6.89
CA GLU A 130 -1.58 18.69 -6.03
C GLU A 130 -1.49 18.31 -4.55
N ALA A 131 -2.18 17.25 -4.13
CA ALA A 131 -2.16 16.78 -2.76
C ALA A 131 -0.76 16.33 -2.30
N ALA A 132 -0.01 15.67 -3.16
CA ALA A 132 1.34 15.19 -2.87
C ALA A 132 2.35 16.28 -2.56
N LYS A 133 2.12 17.51 -3.00
CA LYS A 133 2.98 18.66 -2.68
C LYS A 133 3.06 18.89 -1.17
N LEU A 134 1.98 18.63 -0.42
CA LEU A 134 1.92 18.79 1.03
C LEU A 134 2.82 17.79 1.78
N MET A 135 3.16 16.67 1.17
CA MET A 135 4.11 15.70 1.72
C MET A 135 5.46 15.71 0.99
N GLN A 136 5.77 16.79 0.28
CA GLN A 136 7.00 16.96 -0.51
C GLN A 136 7.19 15.79 -1.48
N GLY A 137 6.15 15.45 -2.21
CA GLY A 137 6.10 14.29 -3.04
C GLY A 137 5.59 14.55 -4.45
N GLY A 138 5.47 13.47 -5.17
CA GLY A 138 4.95 13.45 -6.51
C GLY A 138 4.50 12.06 -6.90
N GLY A 139 3.69 12.02 -7.92
CA GLY A 139 3.13 10.78 -8.44
C GLY A 139 2.12 11.06 -9.52
N GLY A 140 1.26 10.12 -9.76
CA GLY A 140 0.22 10.21 -10.75
C GLY A 140 -0.50 8.89 -10.93
N GLY A 141 -1.26 8.82 -11.97
CA GLY A 141 -2.05 7.63 -12.29
C GLY A 141 -3.10 7.91 -13.34
N LYS A 142 -4.10 7.08 -13.33
CA LYS A 142 -5.26 7.17 -14.21
C LYS A 142 -6.34 8.06 -13.55
N PRO A 143 -7.37 8.47 -14.31
CA PRO A 143 -8.46 9.28 -13.75
C PRO A 143 -9.18 8.67 -12.53
N HIS A 144 -9.29 7.36 -12.48
CA HIS A 144 -9.99 6.66 -11.39
C HIS A 144 -9.08 6.18 -10.26
N TYR A 145 -7.75 6.06 -10.49
CA TYR A 145 -6.79 5.54 -9.51
C TYR A 145 -5.42 6.16 -9.68
N ALA A 146 -4.82 6.59 -8.57
CA ALA A 146 -3.47 7.15 -8.56
C ALA A 146 -2.76 6.89 -7.24
N GLN A 147 -1.44 6.88 -7.30
CA GLN A 147 -0.55 6.85 -6.13
C GLN A 147 0.54 7.90 -6.24
N ALA A 148 0.95 8.45 -5.10
CA ALA A 148 2.06 9.38 -4.99
C ALA A 148 2.86 9.10 -3.72
N GLY A 149 4.18 9.10 -3.85
CA GLY A 149 5.09 9.04 -2.73
C GLY A 149 5.59 10.42 -2.33
N GLY A 150 6.08 10.55 -1.10
CA GLY A 150 6.64 11.80 -0.60
C GLY A 150 7.83 11.60 0.33
N LYS A 151 8.37 12.70 0.81
CA LYS A 151 9.52 12.73 1.73
C LYS A 151 9.14 13.22 3.12
N ASN A 152 8.05 13.98 3.24
CA ASN A 152 7.58 14.56 4.50
C ASN A 152 6.40 13.78 5.05
N LEU A 153 6.66 12.92 6.03
CA LEU A 153 5.64 12.10 6.68
C LEU A 153 4.59 12.95 7.41
N ASP A 154 4.99 14.09 7.98
CA ASP A 154 4.07 14.98 8.69
C ASP A 154 2.98 15.58 7.79
N GLY A 155 3.20 15.63 6.49
CA GLY A 155 2.25 16.12 5.50
C GLY A 155 1.18 15.13 5.06
N ILE A 156 1.24 13.86 5.48
CA ILE A 156 0.35 12.82 4.94
C ILE A 156 -1.14 13.06 5.27
N SER A 157 -1.45 13.48 6.48
CA SER A 157 -2.84 13.77 6.86
C SER A 157 -3.41 14.96 6.08
N ALA A 158 -2.61 16.02 5.92
CA ALA A 158 -2.99 17.18 5.11
C ALA A 158 -3.18 16.81 3.63
N ALA A 159 -2.34 15.92 3.11
CA ALA A 159 -2.46 15.41 1.73
C ALA A 159 -3.76 14.60 1.53
N VAL A 160 -4.13 13.76 2.48
CA VAL A 160 -5.42 13.02 2.46
C VAL A 160 -6.60 13.99 2.46
N ASP A 161 -6.60 14.98 3.35
CA ASP A 161 -7.66 16.00 3.43
C ASP A 161 -7.74 16.84 2.15
N LYS A 162 -6.60 17.14 1.54
CA LYS A 162 -6.54 17.89 0.28
C LYS A 162 -7.22 17.17 -0.88
N VAL A 163 -7.17 15.85 -0.92
CA VAL A 163 -7.91 15.07 -1.92
C VAL A 163 -9.41 15.32 -1.83
N VAL A 164 -9.97 15.31 -0.62
CA VAL A 164 -11.39 15.57 -0.39
C VAL A 164 -11.76 17.00 -0.75
N GLU A 165 -10.93 17.97 -0.38
CA GLU A 165 -11.11 19.38 -0.74
C GLU A 165 -11.14 19.57 -2.26
N LEU A 166 -10.19 18.98 -2.98
CA LEU A 166 -10.08 19.10 -4.44
C LEU A 166 -11.18 18.33 -5.20
N ALA A 167 -11.79 17.34 -4.56
CA ALA A 167 -12.96 16.66 -5.12
C ALA A 167 -14.20 17.57 -5.19
N ASN A 168 -14.23 18.63 -4.41
CA ASN A 168 -15.26 19.69 -4.46
C ASN A 168 -16.69 19.14 -4.37
N LEU A 169 -16.95 18.36 -3.33
CA LEU A 169 -18.20 17.63 -3.09
C LEU A 169 -19.30 18.54 -2.52
#